data_eac81d0428888fd1f5b33e61410cfdf2
#
_entry.id   eac81d0428888fd1f5b33e61410cfdf2
#
_cell.length_a   1.000
_cell.length_b   1.000
_cell.length_c   1.000
_cell.angle_alpha   90.00
_cell.angle_beta   90.00
_cell.angle_gamma   90.00
#
_symmetry.space_group_name_H-M   'P 1'
#
loop_
_entity.id
_entity.type
_entity.pdbx_description
1 polymer ?
#
loop_
_entity_poly.entity_id
_entity_poly.type
_entity_poly.pdbx_seq_one_letter_code
_entity_poly.pdbx_strand_id
1 'polypeptide(L)'
;GEIPFLSINDITKQGKYVRYTENHLSQSGLENSSAWVVPKYSLIMSMYASVGLVTINEIPITTSQAMFAMQLKDKDLLDYLYYYLSYFKYRHIHKYLETGTQSNINADIVRGIMIPTYGHSRNMEIASTLQGIDVKIDNELSVLKLFNRQKNYLLSQMFI
;
A
#
# COMPACT_ATOMS: atom_id res chain seq x y z
N GLY A 1 -16.08 1.46 -20.13
CA GLY A 1 -14.98 1.68 -19.24
C GLY A 1 -15.01 0.66 -18.12
N GLU A 2 -13.89 0.03 -17.90
CA GLU A 2 -13.74 -0.95 -16.83
C GLU A 2 -13.27 -0.26 -15.56
N ILE A 3 -13.73 -0.75 -14.42
CA ILE A 3 -13.47 -0.15 -13.12
C ILE A 3 -12.22 -0.84 -12.52
N PRO A 4 -11.17 -0.09 -12.14
CA PRO A 4 -9.97 -0.69 -11.57
C PRO A 4 -10.29 -1.55 -10.34
N PHE A 5 -9.68 -2.76 -10.29
CA PHE A 5 -9.85 -3.72 -9.20
C PHE A 5 -8.48 -4.06 -8.61
N LEU A 6 -8.26 -3.67 -7.36
CA LEU A 6 -6.96 -3.76 -6.69
C LEU A 6 -6.62 -5.20 -6.31
N SER A 7 -5.40 -5.61 -6.62
CA SER A 7 -4.79 -6.87 -6.18
C SER A 7 -3.58 -6.62 -5.25
N ILE A 8 -3.18 -7.66 -4.52
CA ILE A 8 -1.93 -7.64 -3.74
C ILE A 8 -0.72 -7.36 -4.64
N ASN A 9 -0.74 -7.92 -5.85
CA ASN A 9 0.35 -7.75 -6.81
C ASN A 9 0.51 -6.29 -7.24
N ASP A 10 -0.59 -5.55 -7.42
CA ASP A 10 -0.56 -4.12 -7.70
C ASP A 10 0.15 -3.34 -6.59
N ILE A 11 -0.16 -3.64 -5.33
CA ILE A 11 0.46 -3.00 -4.17
C ILE A 11 1.95 -3.35 -4.10
N THR A 12 2.29 -4.61 -4.27
CA THR A 12 3.69 -5.09 -4.21
C THR A 12 4.56 -4.43 -5.29
N LYS A 13 4.01 -4.26 -6.48
CA LYS A 13 4.73 -3.64 -7.60
C LYS A 13 4.89 -2.13 -7.47
N GLN A 14 3.86 -1.45 -6.97
CA GLN A 14 3.80 0.01 -6.97
C GLN A 14 4.16 0.66 -5.62
N GLY A 15 4.00 -0.07 -4.53
CA GLY A 15 4.38 0.41 -3.20
C GLY A 15 3.39 1.37 -2.58
N LYS A 16 3.86 2.51 -2.10
CA LYS A 16 3.04 3.48 -1.36
C LYS A 16 1.84 3.98 -2.15
N TYR A 17 2.01 4.23 -3.45
CA TYR A 17 0.95 4.79 -4.30
C TYR A 17 0.57 3.83 -5.42
N VAL A 18 -0.72 3.48 -5.50
CA VAL A 18 -1.27 2.72 -6.62
C VAL A 18 -1.91 3.69 -7.61
N ARG A 19 -1.42 3.65 -8.85
CA ARG A 19 -1.83 4.51 -9.97
C ARG A 19 -2.56 3.77 -11.07
N TYR A 20 -2.46 2.44 -11.09
CA TYR A 20 -3.13 1.56 -12.06
C TYR A 20 -3.36 0.20 -11.43
N THR A 21 -4.22 -0.60 -12.04
CA THR A 21 -4.46 -1.99 -11.64
C THR A 21 -4.36 -2.90 -12.86
N GLU A 22 -3.91 -4.13 -12.63
CA GLU A 22 -3.89 -5.15 -13.69
C GLU A 22 -5.29 -5.67 -14.01
N ASN A 23 -6.15 -5.72 -12.99
CA ASN A 23 -7.50 -6.25 -13.11
C ASN A 23 -8.54 -5.13 -13.08
N HIS A 24 -9.68 -5.41 -13.68
CA HIS A 24 -10.82 -4.49 -13.76
C HIS A 24 -12.12 -5.23 -13.52
N LEU A 25 -13.11 -4.53 -12.97
CA LEU A 25 -14.49 -4.99 -12.88
C LEU A 25 -15.32 -4.36 -14.00
N SER A 26 -16.27 -5.12 -14.52
CA SER A 26 -17.32 -4.55 -15.36
C SER A 26 -18.31 -3.76 -14.51
N GLN A 27 -19.08 -2.87 -15.13
CA GLN A 27 -20.16 -2.15 -14.45
C GLN A 27 -21.17 -3.14 -13.83
N SER A 28 -21.54 -4.18 -14.58
CA SER A 28 -22.41 -5.24 -14.09
C SER A 28 -21.80 -6.00 -12.90
N GLY A 29 -20.49 -6.24 -12.93
CA GLY A 29 -19.78 -6.87 -11.80
C GLY A 29 -19.84 -6.02 -10.54
N LEU A 30 -19.70 -4.72 -10.67
CA LEU A 30 -19.81 -3.79 -9.53
C LEU A 30 -21.24 -3.79 -8.97
N GLU A 31 -22.25 -3.67 -9.83
CA GLU A 31 -23.67 -3.60 -9.42
C GLU A 31 -24.17 -4.89 -8.76
N ASN A 32 -23.62 -6.03 -9.14
CA ASN A 32 -23.99 -7.34 -8.60
C ASN A 32 -23.08 -7.82 -7.45
N SER A 33 -22.26 -6.96 -6.91
CA SER A 33 -21.36 -7.29 -5.80
C SER A 33 -21.54 -6.32 -4.64
N SER A 34 -20.92 -6.64 -3.50
CA SER A 34 -20.82 -5.73 -2.36
C SER A 34 -19.66 -4.74 -2.48
N ALA A 35 -18.97 -4.75 -3.62
CA ALA A 35 -17.85 -3.83 -3.86
C ALA A 35 -18.38 -2.39 -4.01
N TRP A 36 -17.55 -1.46 -3.59
CA TRP A 36 -17.80 -0.03 -3.76
C TRP A 36 -16.56 0.65 -4.33
N VAL A 37 -16.75 1.78 -4.98
CA VAL A 37 -15.65 2.54 -5.55
C VAL A 37 -15.02 3.38 -4.45
N VAL A 38 -13.79 3.01 -4.08
CA VAL A 38 -13.01 3.71 -3.07
C VAL A 38 -12.44 4.99 -3.70
N PRO A 39 -12.74 6.17 -3.15
CA PRO A 39 -12.24 7.41 -3.73
C PRO A 39 -10.72 7.50 -3.64
N LYS A 40 -10.12 8.24 -4.57
CA LYS A 40 -8.67 8.48 -4.55
C LYS A 40 -8.23 9.10 -3.23
N TYR A 41 -6.99 8.83 -2.85
CA TYR A 41 -6.36 9.27 -1.60
C TYR A 41 -7.05 8.69 -0.37
N SER A 42 -7.45 7.44 -0.47
CA SER A 42 -7.83 6.58 0.65
C SER A 42 -6.64 5.69 1.05
N LEU A 43 -6.75 5.07 2.21
CA LEU A 43 -5.74 4.13 2.72
C LEU A 43 -6.32 2.73 2.68
N ILE A 44 -5.58 1.77 2.14
CA ILE A 44 -6.05 0.41 1.93
C ILE A 44 -5.07 -0.57 2.56
N MET A 45 -5.57 -1.50 3.37
CA MET A 45 -4.79 -2.53 4.05
C MET A 45 -5.25 -3.92 3.65
N SER A 46 -4.31 -4.81 3.32
CA SER A 46 -4.60 -6.21 3.09
C SER A 46 -4.88 -6.95 4.41
N MET A 47 -5.90 -7.80 4.42
CA MET A 47 -6.30 -8.58 5.58
C MET A 47 -5.99 -10.07 5.46
N TYR A 48 -5.83 -10.58 4.25
CA TYR A 48 -5.60 -12.01 3.98
C TYR A 48 -4.18 -12.26 3.46
N ALA A 49 -3.98 -12.41 2.17
CA ALA A 49 -2.63 -12.59 1.64
C ALA A 49 -1.75 -11.36 1.91
N SER A 50 -0.49 -11.57 2.26
CA SER A 50 0.44 -10.48 2.63
C SER A 50 -0.17 -9.53 3.66
N VAL A 51 -0.66 -10.09 4.78
CA VAL A 51 -1.44 -9.38 5.79
C VAL A 51 -0.76 -8.12 6.30
N GLY A 52 -1.52 -7.03 6.36
CA GLY A 52 -1.05 -5.75 6.85
C GLY A 52 -0.31 -4.88 5.82
N LEU A 53 -0.25 -5.28 4.56
CA LEU A 53 0.32 -4.48 3.50
C LEU A 53 -0.58 -3.27 3.22
N VAL A 54 0.00 -2.07 3.16
CA VAL A 54 -0.74 -0.81 3.09
C VAL A 54 -0.36 -0.05 1.82
N THR A 55 -1.34 0.60 1.21
CA THR A 55 -1.14 1.49 0.06
C THR A 55 -2.11 2.67 0.08
N ILE A 56 -1.79 3.70 -0.69
CA ILE A 56 -2.66 4.84 -0.97
C ILE A 56 -3.03 4.79 -2.44
N ASN A 57 -4.31 4.87 -2.77
CA ASN A 57 -4.76 4.92 -4.16
C ASN A 57 -4.74 6.35 -4.70
N GLU A 58 -4.11 6.56 -5.84
CA GLU A 58 -4.14 7.84 -6.56
C GLU A 58 -5.26 7.90 -7.62
N ILE A 59 -5.96 6.80 -7.81
CA ILE A 59 -7.14 6.68 -8.68
C ILE A 59 -8.29 6.07 -7.90
N PRO A 60 -9.56 6.34 -8.29
CA PRO A 60 -10.68 5.57 -7.74
C PRO A 60 -10.52 4.09 -8.09
N ILE A 61 -10.69 3.21 -7.11
CA ILE A 61 -10.53 1.76 -7.29
C ILE A 61 -11.58 0.99 -6.50
N THR A 62 -11.79 -0.26 -6.90
CA THR A 62 -12.55 -1.22 -6.12
C THR A 62 -11.61 -2.24 -5.48
N THR A 63 -12.06 -2.89 -4.41
CA THR A 63 -11.30 -3.92 -3.71
C THR A 63 -12.19 -5.14 -3.45
N SER A 64 -11.54 -6.29 -3.22
CA SER A 64 -12.23 -7.46 -2.68
C SER A 64 -12.43 -7.31 -1.18
N GLN A 65 -13.14 -8.27 -0.57
CA GLN A 65 -13.29 -8.37 0.89
C GLN A 65 -11.98 -8.71 1.61
N ALA A 66 -10.95 -9.08 0.89
CA ALA A 66 -9.61 -9.30 1.43
C ALA A 66 -8.86 -8.02 1.78
N MET A 67 -9.40 -6.87 1.41
CA MET A 67 -8.85 -5.54 1.65
C MET A 67 -9.77 -4.72 2.54
N PHE A 68 -9.17 -3.91 3.41
CA PHE A 68 -9.89 -2.93 4.23
C PHE A 68 -9.56 -1.53 3.73
N ALA A 69 -10.55 -0.84 3.18
CA ALA A 69 -10.40 0.52 2.65
C ALA A 69 -10.85 1.55 3.68
N MET A 70 -10.01 2.54 3.91
CA MET A 70 -10.22 3.60 4.91
C MET A 70 -10.24 4.96 4.23
N GLN A 71 -11.40 5.59 4.25
CA GLN A 71 -11.56 6.98 3.79
C GLN A 71 -11.37 7.89 4.99
N LEU A 72 -10.28 8.66 5.02
CA LEU A 72 -9.94 9.49 6.16
C LEU A 72 -10.79 10.77 6.20
N LYS A 73 -11.23 11.14 7.40
CA LYS A 73 -11.92 12.43 7.64
C LYS A 73 -10.95 13.59 7.51
N ASP A 74 -9.73 13.42 8.00
CA ASP A 74 -8.64 14.38 7.89
C ASP A 74 -7.55 13.79 6.95
N LYS A 75 -7.51 14.30 5.72
CA LYS A 75 -6.56 13.82 4.71
C LYS A 75 -5.12 14.22 5.00
N ASP A 76 -4.87 15.19 5.85
CA ASP A 76 -3.53 15.54 6.30
C ASP A 76 -2.86 14.39 7.06
N LEU A 77 -3.65 13.49 7.64
CA LEU A 77 -3.14 12.30 8.34
C LEU A 77 -2.77 11.14 7.40
N LEU A 78 -3.00 11.25 6.10
CA LEU A 78 -2.85 10.12 5.17
C LEU A 78 -1.44 9.55 5.18
N ASP A 79 -0.42 10.38 5.00
CA ASP A 79 0.98 9.94 5.01
C ASP A 79 1.41 9.43 6.38
N TYR A 80 1.03 10.13 7.45
CA TYR A 80 1.33 9.69 8.81
C TYR A 80 0.77 8.30 9.10
N LEU A 81 -0.50 8.06 8.77
CA LEU A 81 -1.14 6.76 8.97
C LEU A 81 -0.54 5.68 8.06
N TYR A 82 -0.18 6.03 6.83
CA TYR A 82 0.53 5.08 5.97
C TYR A 82 1.81 4.58 6.64
N TYR A 83 2.64 5.46 7.17
CA TYR A 83 3.90 5.09 7.82
C TYR A 83 3.67 4.36 9.14
N TYR A 84 2.72 4.80 9.94
CA TYR A 84 2.40 4.09 11.18
C TYR A 84 1.89 2.67 10.92
N LEU A 85 0.98 2.48 9.98
CA LEU A 85 0.44 1.16 9.66
C LEU A 85 1.49 0.26 8.99
N SER A 86 2.41 0.82 8.23
CA SER A 86 3.58 0.09 7.72
C SER A 86 4.47 -0.40 8.87
N TYR A 87 4.70 0.45 9.86
CA TYR A 87 5.41 0.08 11.09
C TYR A 87 4.63 -0.98 11.88
N PHE A 88 3.31 -0.85 11.99
CA PHE A 88 2.45 -1.82 12.65
C PHE A 88 2.57 -3.21 11.99
N LYS A 89 2.58 -3.27 10.67
CA LYS A 89 2.83 -4.53 9.94
C LYS A 89 4.18 -5.14 10.36
N TYR A 90 5.22 -4.33 10.36
CA TYR A 90 6.56 -4.79 10.70
C TYR A 90 6.68 -5.29 12.13
N ARG A 91 6.08 -4.60 13.11
CA ARG A 91 6.30 -4.85 14.54
C ARG A 91 5.22 -5.67 15.22
N HIS A 92 3.98 -5.58 14.78
CA HIS A 92 2.85 -6.07 15.56
C HIS A 92 1.95 -7.09 14.86
N ILE A 93 1.96 -7.14 13.54
CA ILE A 93 1.01 -7.99 12.80
C ILE A 93 1.14 -9.47 13.16
N HIS A 94 2.34 -9.95 13.40
CA HIS A 94 2.61 -11.33 13.75
C HIS A 94 1.86 -11.79 15.01
N LYS A 95 1.63 -10.90 15.97
CA LYS A 95 0.89 -11.20 17.21
C LYS A 95 -0.55 -11.65 16.95
N TYR A 96 -1.13 -11.20 15.86
CA TYR A 96 -2.49 -11.56 15.46
C TYR A 96 -2.54 -12.85 14.65
N LEU A 97 -1.40 -13.29 14.10
CA LEU A 97 -1.29 -14.47 13.24
C LEU A 97 -0.80 -15.71 14.01
N GLU A 98 -0.09 -15.52 15.11
CA GLU A 98 0.49 -16.62 15.93
C GLU A 98 -0.49 -17.30 16.85
N THR A 99 -1.60 -16.66 17.21
CA THR A 99 -2.51 -17.13 18.26
C THR A 99 -3.62 -18.07 17.78
N GLY A 100 -3.60 -18.48 16.50
CA GLY A 100 -4.66 -19.34 16.00
C GLY A 100 -4.36 -20.02 14.68
N THR A 101 -5.31 -20.79 14.23
CA THR A 101 -5.31 -21.48 12.94
C THR A 101 -5.53 -20.50 11.75
N GLN A 102 -5.66 -19.22 12.02
CA GLN A 102 -5.95 -18.20 11.00
C GLN A 102 -4.66 -17.50 10.55
N SER A 103 -4.45 -17.51 9.23
CA SER A 103 -3.36 -16.79 8.55
C SER A 103 -3.78 -15.39 8.09
N ASN A 104 -4.88 -14.86 8.62
CA ASN A 104 -5.45 -13.57 8.22
C ASN A 104 -5.92 -12.77 9.44
N ILE A 105 -6.19 -11.49 9.22
CA ILE A 105 -6.89 -10.62 10.18
C ILE A 105 -8.27 -10.26 9.60
N ASN A 106 -9.09 -9.58 10.39
CA ASN A 106 -10.41 -9.14 9.99
C ASN A 106 -10.59 -7.63 10.19
N ALA A 107 -11.72 -7.11 9.74
CA ALA A 107 -12.04 -5.69 9.85
C ALA A 107 -12.07 -5.19 11.31
N ASP A 108 -12.50 -6.00 12.27
CA ASP A 108 -12.56 -5.62 13.68
C ASP A 108 -11.15 -5.43 14.26
N ILE A 109 -10.20 -6.27 13.87
CA ILE A 109 -8.79 -6.11 14.25
C ILE A 109 -8.25 -4.80 13.68
N VAL A 110 -8.50 -4.51 12.41
CA VAL A 110 -8.05 -3.25 11.79
C VAL A 110 -8.65 -2.04 12.49
N ARG A 111 -9.95 -2.05 12.78
CA ARG A 111 -10.62 -0.97 13.51
C ARG A 111 -10.10 -0.80 14.93
N GLY A 112 -9.62 -1.86 15.55
CA GLY A 112 -9.07 -1.86 16.91
C GLY A 112 -7.62 -1.38 17.01
N ILE A 113 -6.93 -1.12 15.91
CA ILE A 113 -5.54 -0.63 15.93
C ILE A 113 -5.49 0.73 16.60
N MET A 114 -4.69 0.82 17.66
CA MET A 114 -4.48 2.09 18.39
C MET A 114 -3.40 2.90 17.68
N ILE A 115 -3.77 4.09 17.23
CA ILE A 115 -2.87 5.00 16.52
C ILE A 115 -2.31 6.03 17.50
N PRO A 116 -1.00 6.04 17.76
CA PRO A 116 -0.41 7.11 18.57
C PRO A 116 -0.47 8.42 17.81
N THR A 117 -0.75 9.49 18.54
CA THR A 117 -0.74 10.83 17.96
C THR A 117 0.01 11.80 18.88
N TYR A 118 0.78 12.70 18.27
CA TYR A 118 1.66 13.64 18.97
C TYR A 118 1.28 15.09 18.65
N GLY A 119 0.05 15.30 18.17
CA GLY A 119 -0.42 16.57 17.65
C GLY A 119 -0.11 16.76 16.18
N HIS A 120 -0.85 17.67 15.53
CA HIS A 120 -0.81 17.85 14.07
C HIS A 120 0.60 18.15 13.55
N SER A 121 1.29 19.14 14.14
CA SER A 121 2.62 19.55 13.66
C SER A 121 3.65 18.41 13.76
N ARG A 122 3.64 17.68 14.86
CA ARG A 122 4.58 16.57 15.05
C ARG A 122 4.28 15.39 14.10
N ASN A 123 3.00 15.09 13.91
CA ASN A 123 2.59 14.04 12.95
C ASN A 123 3.04 14.39 11.53
N MET A 124 2.89 15.65 11.11
CA MET A 124 3.34 16.13 9.81
C MET A 124 4.86 16.05 9.68
N GLU A 125 5.60 16.42 10.70
CA GLU A 125 7.06 16.35 10.73
C GLU A 125 7.55 14.91 10.59
N ILE A 126 6.96 13.97 11.32
CA ILE A 126 7.29 12.53 11.23
C ILE A 126 7.03 12.01 9.81
N ALA A 127 5.86 12.28 9.27
CA ALA A 127 5.49 11.86 7.91
C ALA A 127 6.43 12.44 6.86
N SER A 128 6.73 13.72 6.93
CA SER A 128 7.64 14.42 6.00
C SER A 128 9.06 13.85 6.06
N THR A 129 9.57 13.57 7.25
CA THR A 129 10.90 12.97 7.45
C THR A 129 10.97 11.59 6.80
N LEU A 130 9.97 10.74 7.04
CA LEU A 130 9.93 9.39 6.47
C LEU A 130 9.75 9.42 4.95
N GLN A 131 8.93 10.33 4.44
CA GLN A 131 8.77 10.52 3.00
C GLN A 131 10.08 10.96 2.33
N GLY A 132 10.85 11.83 2.97
CA GLY A 132 12.16 12.22 2.49
C GLY A 132 13.12 11.03 2.38
N ILE A 133 13.07 10.11 3.32
CA ILE A 133 13.87 8.87 3.28
C ILE A 133 13.41 7.98 2.11
N ASP A 134 12.11 7.83 1.91
CA ASP A 134 11.57 7.05 0.77
C ASP A 134 12.02 7.62 -0.57
N VAL A 135 11.99 8.94 -0.73
CA VAL A 135 12.51 9.60 -1.95
C VAL A 135 13.99 9.29 -2.15
N LYS A 136 14.78 9.32 -1.07
CA LYS A 136 16.20 8.98 -1.13
C LYS A 136 16.42 7.54 -1.57
N ILE A 137 15.67 6.60 -1.00
CA ILE A 137 15.73 5.18 -1.38
C ILE A 137 15.38 4.99 -2.84
N ASP A 138 14.31 5.61 -3.33
CA ASP A 138 13.87 5.50 -4.73
C ASP A 138 14.94 6.04 -5.69
N ASN A 139 15.57 7.16 -5.35
CA ASN A 139 16.65 7.73 -6.15
C ASN A 139 17.87 6.78 -6.22
N GLU A 140 18.27 6.22 -5.10
CA GLU A 140 19.39 5.27 -5.04
C GLU A 140 19.10 3.98 -5.82
N LEU A 141 17.87 3.47 -5.73
CA LEU A 141 17.43 2.30 -6.51
C LEU A 141 17.44 2.60 -8.02
N SER A 142 17.06 3.79 -8.43
CA SER A 142 17.11 4.22 -9.83
C SER A 142 18.55 4.29 -10.36
N VAL A 143 19.47 4.78 -9.54
CA VAL A 143 20.91 4.82 -9.88
C VAL A 143 21.46 3.40 -10.01
N LEU A 144 21.12 2.52 -9.07
CA LEU A 144 21.53 1.09 -9.13
C LEU A 144 21.05 0.42 -10.42
N LYS A 145 19.81 0.68 -10.81
CA LYS A 145 19.21 0.15 -12.06
C LYS A 145 19.98 0.62 -13.28
N LEU A 146 20.40 1.89 -13.32
CA LEU A 146 21.21 2.44 -14.41
C LEU A 146 22.59 1.80 -14.47
N PHE A 147 23.25 1.59 -13.33
CA PHE A 147 24.53 0.88 -13.28
C PHE A 147 24.43 -0.56 -13.74
N ASN A 148 23.36 -1.26 -13.38
CA ASN A 148 23.12 -2.63 -13.84
C ASN A 148 22.94 -2.69 -15.37
N ARG A 149 22.24 -1.74 -15.95
CA ARG A 149 22.13 -1.62 -17.43
C ARG A 149 23.48 -1.39 -18.08
N GLN A 150 24.29 -0.49 -17.52
CA GLN A 150 25.64 -0.20 -18.02
C GLN A 150 26.51 -1.45 -17.95
N LYS A 151 26.49 -2.16 -16.83
CA LYS A 151 27.20 -3.43 -16.67
C LYS A 151 26.81 -4.43 -17.73
N ASN A 152 25.51 -4.64 -17.94
CA ASN A 152 25.01 -5.59 -18.92
C ASN A 152 25.41 -5.21 -20.35
N TYR A 153 25.39 -3.94 -20.69
CA TYR A 153 25.85 -3.43 -21.96
C TYR A 153 27.35 -3.73 -22.17
N LEU A 154 28.18 -3.43 -21.19
CA LEU A 154 29.62 -3.70 -21.26
C LEU A 154 29.92 -5.20 -21.37
N LEU A 155 29.19 -6.04 -20.61
CA LEU A 155 29.34 -7.49 -20.73
C LEU A 155 29.03 -7.96 -22.15
N SER A 156 27.97 -7.44 -22.78
CA SER A 156 27.62 -7.82 -24.15
C SER A 156 28.64 -7.33 -25.18
N GLN A 157 29.37 -6.25 -24.88
CA GLN A 157 30.45 -5.77 -25.76
C GLN A 157 31.77 -6.55 -25.58
N MET A 158 32.02 -7.02 -24.37
CA MET A 158 33.29 -7.70 -24.03
C MET A 158 33.29 -9.19 -24.37
N PHE A 159 32.13 -9.83 -24.41
CA PHE A 159 31.97 -11.27 -24.66
C PHE A 159 31.17 -11.54 -25.93
N ILE A 160 31.58 -10.96 -27.02
CA ILE A 160 30.99 -11.18 -28.33
C ILE A 160 31.41 -12.56 -28.86
#